data_023fa96a56a90724ef491f1fbc468ab0
#
_entry.id   023fa96a56a90724ef491f1fbc468ab0
#
_cell.length_a   1.000
_cell.length_b   1.000
_cell.length_c   1.000
_cell.angle_alpha   90.00
_cell.angle_beta   90.00
_cell.angle_gamma   90.00
#
_symmetry.space_group_name_H-M   'P 1'
#
loop_
_entity.id
_entity.type
_entity.pdbx_description
1 polymer ?
#
loop_
_entity_poly.entity_id
_entity_poly.type
_entity_poly.pdbx_seq_one_letter_code
_entity_poly.pdbx_strand_id
1 'polypeptide(L)'
;MLFAEGHCIRPLKSFHNYNSRLMLSISLLFVLLFCAVVSAECQGIHSSEWNFESQRKEIAPKWYIDSSTTYKGQPTLAIAGAGKEYANGHWYRTMNVGPGEYLEFQSNFIASNVEDPNRNIFARIIWQDVSGKTIGYPEYPATLPGKTNDGWNSIKQLYRVPDSVRKAKIELTYRWDANGTVHFGGTSFQKALAPKPRIVRVATIHHRPKNSKSSQENLVQFSELIAKAADQKPDIVCLPEEMTLVGTELNYISASEPIPGPTTKFLGDIARKYNLYMVAGLLERSGDTVFNTAVLIDRSGNLAGKYRKVSLPQEEIDGGITPGDSFSVFDTDFGRIGLMICWDVTFPEAARTLAQKGAEIIFLPIWGGDVNLAKARAIENQVYLVSSTYDMISAVFDKEGSVMKEATNDNPVVVVQIDLNKQKLWPWIGDLKSRLFREIPPQKAIH
;
A
#
# COMPACT_ATOMS: atom_id res chain seq x y z
N MET A 1 69.83 15.81 23.99
CA MET A 1 69.97 16.75 25.12
C MET A 1 68.68 16.60 25.89
N LEU A 2 68.71 15.79 26.94
CA LEU A 2 68.81 16.15 28.37
C LEU A 2 67.40 16.56 28.89
N PHE A 3 66.87 15.91 29.71
CA PHE A 3 66.80 15.31 31.08
C PHE A 3 65.36 15.46 31.55
N ALA A 4 64.59 14.47 31.95
CA ALA A 4 64.64 13.69 33.19
C ALA A 4 64.11 14.45 34.43
N GLU A 5 63.19 13.83 35.06
CA GLU A 5 62.84 13.59 36.49
C GLU A 5 61.35 13.73 36.69
N GLY A 6 60.57 12.77 37.15
CA GLY A 6 60.84 11.80 38.17
C GLY A 6 60.32 12.30 39.54
N HIS A 7 59.04 12.04 39.90
CA HIS A 7 58.68 11.94 41.34
C HIS A 7 57.59 10.94 41.61
N CYS A 8 57.97 9.96 42.38
CA CYS A 8 57.21 8.88 42.99
C CYS A 8 56.55 9.40 44.28
N ILE A 9 55.26 9.20 44.46
CA ILE A 9 54.65 9.24 45.81
C ILE A 9 53.66 8.05 45.94
N ARG A 10 53.82 7.44 47.09
CA ARG A 10 53.30 6.17 47.59
C ARG A 10 51.81 6.17 47.92
N PRO A 11 51.23 4.96 48.18
CA PRO A 11 49.80 4.72 48.22
C PRO A 11 49.21 5.03 49.59
N LEU A 12 47.96 5.39 49.67
CA LEU A 12 47.14 5.43 50.85
C LEU A 12 46.11 4.32 50.88
N LYS A 13 46.00 3.72 52.05
CA LYS A 13 45.32 2.50 52.44
C LYS A 13 43.79 2.58 52.28
N SER A 14 43.27 1.41 51.91
CA SER A 14 42.00 0.77 52.31
C SER A 14 40.96 1.58 53.07
N PHE A 15 39.74 1.68 52.51
CA PHE A 15 38.53 1.61 53.32
C PHE A 15 37.62 0.49 52.76
N HIS A 16 37.19 -0.32 53.71
CA HIS A 16 36.49 -1.57 53.63
C HIS A 16 35.04 -1.39 53.16
N ASN A 17 34.61 -2.35 52.31
CA ASN A 17 33.28 -2.93 52.24
C ASN A 17 32.15 -2.33 53.10
N TYR A 18 31.20 -1.69 52.40
CA TYR A 18 29.78 -1.78 52.75
C TYR A 18 28.99 -1.32 51.49
N ASN A 19 28.13 -2.20 50.97
CA ASN A 19 27.11 -1.96 49.97
C ASN A 19 27.15 -2.80 48.65
N SER A 20 27.83 -3.95 48.65
CA SER A 20 27.66 -4.88 47.51
C SER A 20 26.37 -5.72 47.55
N ARG A 21 25.69 -5.82 48.73
CA ARG A 21 24.42 -6.57 48.85
C ARG A 21 23.17 -5.73 48.52
N LEU A 22 23.23 -4.41 48.64
CA LEU A 22 22.08 -3.54 48.33
C LEU A 22 21.96 -3.27 46.82
N MET A 23 23.08 -3.18 46.07
CA MET A 23 23.05 -3.03 44.63
C MET A 23 22.65 -4.30 43.88
N LEU A 24 22.98 -5.50 44.38
CA LEU A 24 22.50 -6.74 43.75
C LEU A 24 21.00 -6.96 43.95
N SER A 25 20.42 -6.53 45.07
CA SER A 25 19.00 -6.64 45.34
C SER A 25 18.17 -5.68 44.51
N ILE A 26 18.66 -4.47 44.21
CA ILE A 26 17.98 -3.49 43.36
C ILE A 26 18.07 -3.90 41.87
N SER A 27 19.21 -4.46 41.43
CA SER A 27 19.35 -4.96 40.04
C SER A 27 18.49 -6.21 39.79
N LEU A 28 18.35 -7.11 40.80
CA LEU A 28 17.46 -8.28 40.69
C LEU A 28 15.98 -7.88 40.70
N LEU A 29 15.60 -6.83 41.45
CA LEU A 29 14.22 -6.32 41.46
C LEU A 29 13.86 -5.61 40.16
N PHE A 30 14.81 -4.89 39.53
CA PHE A 30 14.60 -4.29 38.23
C PHE A 30 14.53 -5.32 37.09
N VAL A 31 15.32 -6.40 37.14
CA VAL A 31 15.25 -7.51 36.17
C VAL A 31 13.97 -8.31 36.36
N LEU A 32 13.50 -8.52 37.59
CA LEU A 32 12.21 -9.18 37.85
C LEU A 32 11.00 -8.29 37.50
N LEU A 33 11.07 -6.96 37.69
CA LEU A 33 10.03 -6.06 37.20
C LEU A 33 10.05 -5.91 35.66
N PHE A 34 11.21 -5.99 35.00
CA PHE A 34 11.30 -5.96 33.55
C PHE A 34 10.85 -7.27 32.89
N CYS A 35 11.07 -8.42 33.55
CA CYS A 35 10.51 -9.70 33.12
C CYS A 35 9.01 -9.83 33.40
N ALA A 36 8.45 -9.10 34.37
CA ALA A 36 7.01 -9.12 34.66
C ALA A 36 6.18 -8.22 33.71
N VAL A 37 6.82 -7.31 32.97
CA VAL A 37 6.13 -6.44 31.99
C VAL A 37 6.19 -7.00 30.56
N VAL A 38 6.96 -8.06 30.29
CA VAL A 38 7.10 -8.70 28.97
C VAL A 38 6.34 -10.02 28.85
N SER A 39 5.69 -10.48 29.90
CA SER A 39 4.64 -11.50 29.77
C SER A 39 3.28 -10.84 29.44
N ALA A 40 3.18 -10.12 28.34
CA ALA A 40 1.93 -10.05 27.60
C ALA A 40 1.66 -11.48 27.15
N GLU A 41 0.87 -12.18 27.93
CA GLU A 41 0.36 -13.51 27.60
C GLU A 41 -0.11 -13.49 26.16
N CYS A 42 0.61 -14.22 25.32
CA CYS A 42 0.08 -14.71 24.07
C CYS A 42 -1.08 -15.64 24.51
N GLN A 43 -2.27 -15.07 24.73
CA GLN A 43 -3.48 -15.87 25.01
C GLN A 43 -3.68 -16.73 23.79
N GLY A 44 -3.23 -17.97 23.88
CA GLY A 44 -3.49 -19.00 22.92
C GLY A 44 -5.01 -19.10 22.69
N ILE A 45 -5.41 -19.57 21.51
CA ILE A 45 -6.82 -19.83 21.20
C ILE A 45 -7.38 -20.75 22.28
N HIS A 46 -8.09 -20.20 23.28
CA HIS A 46 -8.98 -20.99 24.09
C HIS A 46 -10.14 -21.37 23.17
N SER A 47 -10.13 -22.62 22.70
CA SER A 47 -11.13 -23.20 21.79
C SER A 47 -12.57 -23.06 22.29
N SER A 48 -12.75 -22.89 23.59
CA SER A 48 -14.04 -22.67 24.25
C SER A 48 -14.71 -21.32 23.97
N GLU A 49 -13.99 -20.33 23.40
CA GLU A 49 -14.51 -18.98 23.13
C GLU A 49 -15.04 -18.81 21.70
N TRP A 50 -14.78 -19.75 20.81
CA TRP A 50 -15.18 -19.67 19.41
C TRP A 50 -16.42 -20.51 19.13
N ASN A 51 -17.39 -19.90 18.46
CA ASN A 51 -18.60 -20.54 17.95
C ASN A 51 -18.58 -20.56 16.43
N PHE A 52 -19.35 -21.49 15.84
CA PHE A 52 -19.49 -21.58 14.40
C PHE A 52 -20.92 -21.25 13.96
N GLU A 53 -21.05 -20.51 12.86
CA GLU A 53 -22.33 -20.11 12.28
C GLU A 53 -22.31 -20.23 10.76
N SER A 54 -23.45 -20.62 10.18
CA SER A 54 -23.74 -20.58 8.76
C SER A 54 -25.18 -20.09 8.55
N GLN A 55 -25.42 -19.36 7.49
CA GLN A 55 -26.74 -18.79 7.18
C GLN A 55 -27.83 -19.84 6.98
N ARG A 56 -27.45 -21.01 6.47
CA ARG A 56 -28.38 -22.15 6.22
C ARG A 56 -27.63 -23.47 6.34
N LYS A 57 -28.34 -24.51 6.80
CA LYS A 57 -27.74 -25.86 6.96
C LYS A 57 -27.25 -26.46 5.64
N GLU A 58 -27.95 -26.17 4.54
CA GLU A 58 -27.66 -26.71 3.21
C GLU A 58 -26.29 -26.27 2.69
N ILE A 59 -25.89 -25.05 3.02
CA ILE A 59 -24.61 -24.47 2.59
C ILE A 59 -23.56 -24.46 3.71
N ALA A 60 -23.89 -25.01 4.89
CA ALA A 60 -22.93 -25.05 5.98
C ALA A 60 -21.72 -25.95 5.62
N PRO A 61 -20.50 -25.43 5.63
CA PRO A 61 -19.29 -26.25 5.43
C PRO A 61 -19.06 -27.17 6.63
N LYS A 62 -18.14 -28.12 6.48
CA LYS A 62 -17.62 -28.87 7.62
C LYS A 62 -16.69 -27.97 8.42
N TRP A 63 -16.80 -28.01 9.74
CA TRP A 63 -15.96 -27.23 10.65
C TRP A 63 -15.50 -28.07 11.84
N TYR A 64 -14.27 -27.82 12.31
CA TYR A 64 -13.68 -28.55 13.45
C TYR A 64 -12.47 -27.79 13.99
N ILE A 65 -12.07 -28.16 15.22
CA ILE A 65 -10.78 -27.74 15.80
C ILE A 65 -9.76 -28.80 15.43
N ASP A 66 -8.68 -28.37 14.79
CA ASP A 66 -7.63 -29.27 14.33
C ASP A 66 -6.38 -29.14 15.18
N SER A 67 -5.99 -30.23 15.83
CA SER A 67 -4.76 -30.34 16.62
C SER A 67 -3.58 -30.87 15.80
N SER A 68 -3.82 -31.34 14.56
CA SER A 68 -2.75 -31.82 13.67
C SER A 68 -2.10 -30.68 12.90
N THR A 69 -2.90 -29.70 12.48
CA THR A 69 -2.41 -28.46 11.87
C THR A 69 -2.34 -27.39 12.95
N THR A 70 -1.15 -27.02 13.38
CA THR A 70 -0.96 -26.09 14.48
C THR A 70 -0.32 -24.77 14.01
N TYR A 71 -0.70 -23.68 14.66
CA TYR A 71 0.00 -22.40 14.53
C TYR A 71 0.74 -22.10 15.83
N LYS A 72 2.09 -22.06 15.77
CA LYS A 72 2.96 -21.89 16.96
C LYS A 72 2.62 -22.88 18.08
N GLY A 73 2.36 -24.15 17.71
CA GLY A 73 2.05 -25.22 18.66
C GLY A 73 0.61 -25.20 19.22
N GLN A 74 -0.26 -24.29 18.78
CA GLN A 74 -1.65 -24.23 19.19
C GLN A 74 -2.58 -24.79 18.10
N PRO A 75 -3.68 -25.51 18.47
CA PRO A 75 -4.69 -25.99 17.54
C PRO A 75 -5.27 -24.86 16.69
N THR A 76 -5.80 -25.20 15.52
CA THR A 76 -6.38 -24.26 14.56
C THR A 76 -7.89 -24.44 14.44
N LEU A 77 -8.57 -23.37 14.01
CA LEU A 77 -9.98 -23.38 13.65
C LEU A 77 -10.11 -23.72 12.16
N ALA A 78 -10.60 -24.90 11.84
CA ALA A 78 -10.67 -25.41 10.48
C ALA A 78 -12.07 -25.27 9.88
N ILE A 79 -12.14 -24.94 8.59
CA ILE A 79 -13.36 -24.96 7.77
C ILE A 79 -13.03 -25.62 6.43
N ALA A 80 -13.87 -26.59 6.01
CA ALA A 80 -13.72 -27.29 4.74
C ALA A 80 -15.02 -27.28 3.94
N GLY A 81 -14.95 -27.09 2.63
CA GLY A 81 -16.10 -27.03 1.73
C GLY A 81 -16.92 -28.33 1.71
N ALA A 82 -16.22 -29.48 1.85
CA ALA A 82 -16.82 -30.82 1.94
C ALA A 82 -17.78 -31.17 0.79
N GLY A 83 -17.39 -30.78 -0.45
CA GLY A 83 -18.14 -31.04 -1.66
C GLY A 83 -19.30 -30.06 -1.92
N LYS A 84 -19.50 -29.04 -1.08
CA LYS A 84 -20.55 -28.03 -1.26
C LYS A 84 -20.03 -26.82 -2.03
N GLU A 85 -20.45 -26.65 -3.26
CA GLU A 85 -20.02 -25.56 -4.15
C GLU A 85 -20.28 -24.17 -3.56
N TYR A 86 -21.41 -24.01 -2.89
CA TYR A 86 -21.79 -22.74 -2.25
C TYR A 86 -21.58 -22.78 -0.73
N ALA A 87 -20.61 -23.57 -0.24
CA ALA A 87 -20.27 -23.59 1.17
C ALA A 87 -20.09 -22.15 1.69
N ASN A 88 -20.70 -21.83 2.85
CA ASN A 88 -20.57 -20.51 3.47
C ASN A 88 -20.77 -20.62 4.97
N GLY A 89 -19.74 -20.26 5.72
CA GLY A 89 -19.77 -20.28 7.17
C GLY A 89 -18.56 -19.62 7.78
N HIS A 90 -18.65 -19.35 9.07
CA HIS A 90 -17.58 -18.66 9.78
C HIS A 90 -17.48 -19.06 11.24
N TRP A 91 -16.26 -19.09 11.74
CA TRP A 91 -16.00 -19.04 13.16
C TRP A 91 -16.19 -17.61 13.67
N TYR A 92 -16.81 -17.45 14.85
CA TYR A 92 -16.94 -16.13 15.45
C TYR A 92 -16.72 -16.15 16.95
N ARG A 93 -16.28 -15.00 17.45
CA ARG A 93 -16.31 -14.67 18.88
C ARG A 93 -16.64 -13.19 19.06
N THR A 94 -17.22 -12.85 20.24
CA THR A 94 -17.50 -11.46 20.59
C THR A 94 -16.68 -11.09 21.82
N MET A 95 -16.12 -9.88 21.81
CA MET A 95 -15.34 -9.36 22.93
C MET A 95 -15.73 -7.92 23.25
N ASN A 96 -15.53 -7.49 24.49
CA ASN A 96 -15.72 -6.10 24.89
C ASN A 96 -14.55 -5.26 24.39
N VAL A 97 -14.85 -4.03 23.95
CA VAL A 97 -13.85 -3.05 23.47
C VAL A 97 -14.17 -1.67 24.05
N GLY A 98 -13.12 -0.86 24.24
CA GLY A 98 -13.25 0.52 24.71
C GLY A 98 -13.41 1.50 23.56
N PRO A 99 -14.40 2.42 23.61
CA PRO A 99 -14.56 3.45 22.58
C PRO A 99 -13.32 4.34 22.48
N GLY A 100 -12.94 4.68 21.24
CA GLY A 100 -11.76 5.51 20.97
C GLY A 100 -10.42 4.79 21.08
N GLU A 101 -10.37 3.57 21.61
CA GLU A 101 -9.13 2.76 21.66
C GLU A 101 -8.66 2.38 20.26
N TYR A 102 -7.35 2.23 20.10
CA TYR A 102 -6.76 1.60 18.92
C TYR A 102 -6.52 0.12 19.20
N LEU A 103 -7.04 -0.73 18.31
CA LEU A 103 -6.93 -2.19 18.40
C LEU A 103 -6.33 -2.74 17.10
N GLU A 104 -5.28 -3.54 17.23
CA GLU A 104 -4.71 -4.27 16.12
C GLU A 104 -5.35 -5.66 16.03
N PHE A 105 -6.01 -5.93 14.92
CA PHE A 105 -6.47 -7.25 14.55
C PHE A 105 -5.36 -8.00 13.82
N GLN A 106 -5.15 -9.24 14.20
CA GLN A 106 -4.30 -10.17 13.48
C GLN A 106 -4.93 -11.56 13.49
N SER A 107 -4.87 -12.25 12.36
CA SER A 107 -5.16 -13.68 12.22
C SER A 107 -4.28 -14.25 11.13
N ASN A 108 -3.88 -15.52 11.25
CA ASN A 108 -3.09 -16.17 10.22
C ASN A 108 -3.89 -17.35 9.69
N PHE A 109 -3.70 -17.67 8.40
CA PHE A 109 -4.35 -18.83 7.81
C PHE A 109 -3.43 -19.58 6.86
N ILE A 110 -3.64 -20.88 6.78
CA ILE A 110 -3.10 -21.72 5.71
C ILE A 110 -4.28 -22.40 5.02
N ALA A 111 -4.22 -22.48 3.70
CA ALA A 111 -5.30 -23.04 2.90
C ALA A 111 -4.74 -24.06 1.91
N SER A 112 -5.53 -25.09 1.65
CA SER A 112 -5.25 -26.13 0.66
C SER A 112 -6.45 -26.28 -0.28
N ASN A 113 -6.19 -26.46 -1.59
CA ASN A 113 -7.18 -26.67 -2.64
C ASN A 113 -8.26 -25.59 -2.72
N VAL A 114 -7.98 -24.34 -2.33
CA VAL A 114 -8.88 -23.20 -2.46
C VAL A 114 -8.59 -22.48 -3.77
N GLU A 115 -9.62 -22.32 -4.62
CA GLU A 115 -9.50 -21.76 -5.97
C GLU A 115 -9.06 -20.28 -5.92
N ASP A 116 -9.71 -19.46 -5.10
CA ASP A 116 -9.39 -18.05 -4.91
C ASP A 116 -9.35 -17.68 -3.41
N PRO A 117 -8.18 -17.83 -2.75
CA PRO A 117 -8.06 -17.53 -1.33
C PRO A 117 -8.46 -16.09 -0.96
N ASN A 118 -8.22 -15.11 -1.82
CA ASN A 118 -8.55 -13.71 -1.54
C ASN A 118 -10.06 -13.45 -1.51
N ARG A 119 -10.82 -14.19 -2.30
CA ARG A 119 -12.28 -14.11 -2.38
C ARG A 119 -12.97 -15.03 -1.37
N ASN A 120 -12.41 -16.20 -1.13
CA ASN A 120 -13.05 -17.27 -0.37
C ASN A 120 -12.72 -17.22 1.13
N ILE A 121 -11.57 -16.62 1.52
CA ILE A 121 -11.08 -16.59 2.90
C ILE A 121 -10.86 -15.15 3.35
N PHE A 122 -11.52 -14.76 4.44
CA PHE A 122 -11.35 -13.41 5.00
C PHE A 122 -11.83 -13.35 6.45
N ALA A 123 -11.45 -12.28 7.15
CA ALA A 123 -12.02 -11.92 8.44
C ALA A 123 -13.00 -10.74 8.30
N ARG A 124 -13.94 -10.62 9.25
CA ARG A 124 -14.79 -9.43 9.43
C ARG A 124 -14.75 -8.98 10.87
N ILE A 125 -14.80 -7.66 11.06
CA ILE A 125 -15.00 -7.03 12.36
C ILE A 125 -16.37 -6.34 12.31
N ILE A 126 -17.28 -6.75 13.17
CA ILE A 126 -18.64 -6.20 13.27
C ILE A 126 -18.73 -5.46 14.60
N TRP A 127 -18.86 -4.14 14.50
CA TRP A 127 -18.99 -3.27 15.66
C TRP A 127 -20.39 -3.34 16.24
N GLN A 128 -20.50 -3.40 17.56
CA GLN A 128 -21.78 -3.54 18.27
C GLN A 128 -21.84 -2.59 19.47
N ASP A 129 -23.04 -2.14 19.79
CA ASP A 129 -23.33 -1.43 21.04
C ASP A 129 -23.35 -2.40 22.25
N VAL A 130 -23.70 -1.87 23.42
CA VAL A 130 -23.81 -2.67 24.66
C VAL A 130 -24.85 -3.79 24.56
N SER A 131 -25.93 -3.59 23.79
CA SER A 131 -27.00 -4.57 23.58
C SER A 131 -26.63 -5.66 22.56
N GLY A 132 -25.57 -5.49 21.80
CA GLY A 132 -25.17 -6.37 20.70
C GLY A 132 -25.75 -5.97 19.34
N LYS A 133 -26.40 -4.82 19.24
CA LYS A 133 -26.89 -4.29 17.96
C LYS A 133 -25.72 -3.76 17.15
N THR A 134 -25.67 -4.14 15.87
CA THR A 134 -24.64 -3.71 14.92
C THR A 134 -24.66 -2.19 14.72
N ILE A 135 -23.49 -1.59 14.76
CA ILE A 135 -23.22 -0.17 14.49
C ILE A 135 -22.39 -0.07 13.21
N GLY A 136 -22.87 0.71 12.25
CA GLY A 136 -22.20 0.91 10.97
C GLY A 136 -22.17 -0.35 10.11
N TYR A 137 -21.07 -0.54 9.39
CA TYR A 137 -20.88 -1.66 8.46
C TYR A 137 -19.71 -2.53 8.91
N PRO A 138 -19.72 -3.84 8.55
CA PRO A 138 -18.59 -4.71 8.81
C PRO A 138 -17.31 -4.17 8.16
N GLU A 139 -16.22 -4.24 8.88
CA GLU A 139 -14.89 -3.94 8.35
C GLU A 139 -14.16 -5.24 7.99
N TYR A 140 -13.29 -5.18 6.97
CA TYR A 140 -12.61 -6.35 6.42
C TYR A 140 -11.10 -6.12 6.53
N PRO A 141 -10.43 -6.71 7.52
CA PRO A 141 -8.98 -6.63 7.65
C PRO A 141 -8.27 -7.14 6.39
N ALA A 142 -7.23 -6.44 5.98
CA ALA A 142 -6.49 -6.78 4.77
C ALA A 142 -5.64 -8.04 4.96
N THR A 143 -5.59 -8.90 3.94
CA THR A 143 -4.55 -9.94 3.83
C THR A 143 -3.26 -9.26 3.37
N LEU A 144 -2.18 -9.46 4.13
CA LEU A 144 -0.88 -8.92 3.78
C LEU A 144 -0.29 -9.67 2.56
N PRO A 145 0.44 -8.98 1.68
CA PRO A 145 1.11 -9.64 0.57
C PRO A 145 2.22 -10.57 1.07
N GLY A 146 2.37 -11.72 0.40
CA GLY A 146 3.36 -12.72 0.74
C GLY A 146 2.95 -13.63 1.89
N LYS A 147 3.77 -14.63 2.15
CA LYS A 147 3.59 -15.57 3.25
C LYS A 147 4.62 -15.32 4.33
N THR A 148 4.30 -15.72 5.56
CA THR A 148 5.27 -15.79 6.66
C THR A 148 6.34 -16.87 6.36
N ASN A 149 7.45 -16.87 7.11
CA ASN A 149 8.55 -17.84 6.91
C ASN A 149 8.11 -19.30 7.06
N ASP A 150 7.04 -19.54 7.82
CA ASP A 150 6.41 -20.85 8.04
C ASP A 150 5.23 -21.14 7.08
N GLY A 151 5.06 -20.31 6.04
CA GLY A 151 4.13 -20.55 4.93
C GLY A 151 2.70 -20.08 5.17
N TRP A 152 2.39 -19.42 6.29
CA TRP A 152 1.07 -18.88 6.59
C TRP A 152 0.81 -17.53 5.89
N ASN A 153 -0.43 -17.29 5.50
CA ASN A 153 -0.90 -15.96 5.12
C ASN A 153 -1.30 -15.20 6.39
N SER A 154 -1.11 -13.88 6.39
CA SER A 154 -1.47 -13.03 7.53
C SER A 154 -2.56 -12.03 7.15
N ILE A 155 -3.61 -11.95 7.96
CA ILE A 155 -4.65 -10.92 7.89
C ILE A 155 -4.36 -9.96 9.04
N LYS A 156 -4.20 -8.66 8.73
CA LYS A 156 -3.83 -7.68 9.75
C LYS A 156 -4.40 -6.30 9.44
N GLN A 157 -4.95 -5.64 10.46
CA GLN A 157 -5.46 -4.27 10.33
C GLN A 157 -5.50 -3.59 11.70
N LEU A 158 -5.18 -2.31 11.71
CA LEU A 158 -5.34 -1.45 12.88
C LEU A 158 -6.67 -0.69 12.78
N TYR A 159 -7.43 -0.67 13.86
CA TYR A 159 -8.72 0.01 13.96
C TYR A 159 -8.74 1.00 15.11
N ARG A 160 -9.40 2.14 14.91
CA ARG A 160 -9.90 2.97 16.00
C ARG A 160 -11.33 2.53 16.30
N VAL A 161 -11.60 2.10 17.52
CA VAL A 161 -12.95 1.72 17.94
C VAL A 161 -13.88 2.94 17.88
N PRO A 162 -15.01 2.90 17.15
CA PRO A 162 -15.95 4.00 17.09
C PRO A 162 -16.52 4.35 18.48
N ASP A 163 -16.86 5.61 18.72
CA ASP A 163 -17.18 6.11 20.06
C ASP A 163 -18.46 5.49 20.66
N SER A 164 -19.39 5.06 19.82
CA SER A 164 -20.65 4.38 20.24
C SER A 164 -20.51 2.87 20.44
N VAL A 165 -19.39 2.28 20.08
CA VAL A 165 -19.13 0.83 20.13
C VAL A 165 -18.73 0.39 21.54
N ARG A 166 -19.17 -0.81 21.94
CA ARG A 166 -18.79 -1.47 23.19
C ARG A 166 -18.35 -2.92 23.01
N LYS A 167 -18.71 -3.53 21.88
CA LYS A 167 -18.35 -4.90 21.54
C LYS A 167 -17.86 -5.00 20.10
N ALA A 168 -16.98 -5.96 19.84
CA ALA A 168 -16.56 -6.36 18.51
C ALA A 168 -16.86 -7.85 18.32
N LYS A 169 -17.69 -8.20 17.32
CA LYS A 169 -17.85 -9.57 16.84
C LYS A 169 -16.82 -9.78 15.74
N ILE A 170 -15.91 -10.71 15.95
CA ILE A 170 -14.86 -11.11 15.00
C ILE A 170 -15.36 -12.35 14.28
N GLU A 171 -15.28 -12.38 12.97
CA GLU A 171 -15.63 -13.53 12.15
C GLU A 171 -14.45 -13.93 11.26
N LEU A 172 -14.19 -15.24 11.18
CA LEU A 172 -13.20 -15.88 10.30
C LEU A 172 -13.98 -16.73 9.29
N THR A 173 -14.04 -16.29 8.05
CA THR A 173 -15.01 -16.75 7.05
C THR A 173 -14.35 -17.59 5.97
N TYR A 174 -15.06 -18.65 5.56
CA TYR A 174 -14.81 -19.42 4.36
C TYR A 174 -16.09 -19.54 3.55
N ARG A 175 -16.01 -19.34 2.22
CA ARG A 175 -17.17 -19.41 1.33
C ARG A 175 -16.86 -19.83 -0.09
N TRP A 176 -17.86 -20.41 -0.78
CA TRP A 176 -17.93 -20.60 -2.24
C TRP A 176 -16.78 -21.43 -2.84
N ASP A 177 -16.36 -22.44 -2.14
CA ASP A 177 -15.36 -23.40 -2.62
C ASP A 177 -15.69 -24.79 -2.06
N ALA A 178 -15.86 -25.75 -2.97
CA ALA A 178 -16.30 -27.10 -2.62
C ALA A 178 -15.18 -27.97 -2.03
N ASN A 179 -13.96 -27.75 -2.49
CA ASN A 179 -12.85 -28.70 -2.30
C ASN A 179 -11.78 -28.18 -1.34
N GLY A 180 -11.83 -26.89 -1.05
CA GLY A 180 -10.85 -26.22 -0.23
C GLY A 180 -11.02 -26.50 1.26
N THR A 181 -9.91 -26.32 1.98
CA THR A 181 -9.86 -26.29 3.44
C THR A 181 -9.02 -25.12 3.89
N VAL A 182 -9.46 -24.41 4.92
CA VAL A 182 -8.70 -23.34 5.58
C VAL A 182 -8.54 -23.65 7.07
N HIS A 183 -7.36 -23.36 7.59
CA HIS A 183 -7.03 -23.40 9.01
C HIS A 183 -6.65 -21.98 9.46
N PHE A 184 -7.35 -21.45 10.47
CA PHE A 184 -7.05 -20.15 11.08
C PHE A 184 -6.30 -20.36 12.41
N GLY A 185 -5.23 -19.59 12.62
CA GLY A 185 -4.42 -19.64 13.83
C GLY A 185 -3.90 -18.28 14.27
N GLY A 186 -3.56 -18.16 15.56
CA GLY A 186 -2.98 -16.95 16.13
C GLY A 186 -3.87 -15.71 16.01
N THR A 187 -5.20 -15.89 16.11
CA THR A 187 -6.14 -14.76 16.04
C THR A 187 -6.09 -13.94 17.32
N SER A 188 -5.84 -12.65 17.17
CA SER A 188 -5.76 -11.69 18.28
C SER A 188 -6.40 -10.36 17.90
N PHE A 189 -6.87 -9.61 18.89
CA PHE A 189 -7.37 -8.25 18.75
C PHE A 189 -6.94 -7.48 19.99
N GLN A 190 -5.79 -6.83 19.90
CA GLN A 190 -5.07 -6.29 21.05
C GLN A 190 -4.93 -4.77 20.96
N LYS A 191 -4.78 -4.12 22.13
CA LYS A 191 -4.52 -2.68 22.20
C LYS A 191 -3.22 -2.34 21.48
N ALA A 192 -3.28 -1.27 20.71
CA ALA A 192 -2.16 -0.74 19.96
C ALA A 192 -2.07 0.78 20.11
N LEU A 193 -0.96 1.33 19.71
CA LEU A 193 -0.79 2.78 19.66
C LEU A 193 -1.51 3.36 18.43
N ALA A 194 -1.95 4.60 18.55
CA ALA A 194 -2.43 5.35 17.39
C ALA A 194 -1.37 5.39 16.27
N PRO A 195 -1.73 5.12 15.03
CA PRO A 195 -0.77 5.15 13.93
C PRO A 195 -0.27 6.59 13.72
N LYS A 196 1.00 6.73 13.41
CA LYS A 196 1.51 8.02 12.95
C LYS A 196 0.88 8.34 11.59
N PRO A 197 0.50 9.60 11.33
CA PRO A 197 0.06 10.01 10.00
C PRO A 197 1.10 9.66 8.94
N ARG A 198 0.66 9.12 7.80
CA ARG A 198 1.52 8.85 6.63
C ARG A 198 1.34 9.96 5.62
N ILE A 199 1.98 11.08 5.92
CA ILE A 199 1.88 12.29 5.12
C ILE A 199 2.83 12.22 3.94
N VAL A 200 2.29 12.43 2.74
CA VAL A 200 3.04 12.51 1.49
C VAL A 200 2.75 13.84 0.80
N ARG A 201 3.75 14.53 0.36
CA ARG A 201 3.65 15.77 -0.41
C ARG A 201 3.84 15.46 -1.89
N VAL A 202 2.77 15.52 -2.64
CA VAL A 202 2.72 15.14 -4.05
C VAL A 202 2.66 16.40 -4.92
N ALA A 203 3.55 16.49 -5.89
CA ALA A 203 3.56 17.58 -6.87
C ALA A 203 3.11 17.08 -8.24
N THR A 204 2.42 17.95 -8.98
CA THR A 204 2.17 17.78 -10.42
C THR A 204 2.51 19.05 -11.17
N ILE A 205 2.94 18.89 -12.42
CA ILE A 205 3.37 19.97 -13.30
C ILE A 205 2.46 19.99 -14.53
N HIS A 206 1.94 21.17 -14.86
CA HIS A 206 1.18 21.46 -16.09
C HIS A 206 2.02 22.36 -16.97
N HIS A 207 2.62 21.80 -18.02
CA HIS A 207 3.49 22.57 -18.91
C HIS A 207 3.61 21.91 -20.27
N ARG A 208 3.29 22.66 -21.31
CA ARG A 208 3.59 22.29 -22.69
C ARG A 208 4.85 23.07 -23.13
N PRO A 209 5.99 22.41 -23.40
CA PRO A 209 7.19 23.05 -23.92
C PRO A 209 6.90 23.91 -25.14
N LYS A 210 7.54 25.07 -25.20
CA LYS A 210 7.37 26.04 -26.29
C LYS A 210 8.72 26.30 -26.97
N ASN A 211 8.68 26.43 -28.30
CA ASN A 211 9.83 26.76 -29.12
C ASN A 211 11.03 25.80 -28.98
N SER A 212 10.77 24.55 -28.58
CA SER A 212 11.77 23.52 -28.42
C SER A 212 12.11 22.86 -29.74
N LYS A 213 13.41 22.66 -29.98
CA LYS A 213 13.92 21.95 -31.15
C LYS A 213 14.48 20.57 -30.81
N SER A 214 14.63 20.27 -29.54
CA SER A 214 15.25 19.03 -29.06
C SER A 214 14.63 18.56 -27.72
N SER A 215 14.79 17.27 -27.44
CA SER A 215 14.46 16.69 -26.12
C SER A 215 15.18 17.40 -24.98
N GLN A 216 16.41 17.83 -25.17
CA GLN A 216 17.21 18.53 -24.16
C GLN A 216 16.60 19.90 -23.80
N GLU A 217 16.11 20.65 -24.78
CA GLU A 217 15.44 21.92 -24.51
C GLU A 217 14.15 21.75 -23.71
N ASN A 218 13.39 20.68 -23.98
CA ASN A 218 12.25 20.31 -23.16
C ASN A 218 12.67 20.02 -21.71
N LEU A 219 13.71 19.23 -21.52
CA LEU A 219 14.22 18.88 -20.19
C LEU A 219 14.64 20.13 -19.39
N VAL A 220 15.24 21.13 -20.04
CA VAL A 220 15.60 22.40 -19.39
C VAL A 220 14.34 23.10 -18.89
N GLN A 221 13.28 23.25 -19.73
CA GLN A 221 12.03 23.88 -19.32
C GLN A 221 11.36 23.15 -18.14
N PHE A 222 11.31 21.81 -18.16
CA PHE A 222 10.79 21.05 -17.04
C PHE A 222 11.66 21.17 -15.78
N SER A 223 12.98 21.26 -15.92
CA SER A 223 13.89 21.39 -14.77
C SER A 223 13.66 22.67 -13.96
N GLU A 224 13.31 23.78 -14.62
CA GLU A 224 12.94 25.03 -13.95
C GLU A 224 11.65 24.89 -13.13
N LEU A 225 10.67 24.14 -13.63
CA LEU A 225 9.42 23.88 -12.93
C LEU A 225 9.60 22.87 -11.80
N ILE A 226 10.45 21.86 -11.96
CA ILE A 226 10.83 20.94 -10.89
C ILE A 226 11.52 21.71 -9.75
N ALA A 227 12.39 22.68 -10.07
CA ALA A 227 13.02 23.52 -9.07
C ALA A 227 11.98 24.33 -8.27
N LYS A 228 10.98 24.92 -8.94
CA LYS A 228 9.85 25.60 -8.28
C LYS A 228 9.02 24.66 -7.40
N ALA A 229 8.81 23.40 -7.84
CA ALA A 229 8.17 22.39 -7.00
C ALA A 229 9.01 22.08 -5.76
N ALA A 230 10.34 21.98 -5.91
CA ALA A 230 11.27 21.64 -4.84
C ALA A 230 11.29 22.67 -3.69
N ASP A 231 10.98 23.96 -3.93
CA ASP A 231 10.83 24.99 -2.90
C ASP A 231 9.74 24.62 -1.88
N GLN A 232 8.74 23.81 -2.29
CA GLN A 232 7.69 23.33 -1.42
C GLN A 232 7.99 21.93 -0.87
N LYS A 233 9.19 21.37 -1.08
CA LYS A 233 9.68 20.09 -0.57
C LYS A 233 8.69 18.92 -0.81
N PRO A 234 8.32 18.62 -2.06
CA PRO A 234 7.50 17.45 -2.35
C PRO A 234 8.31 16.16 -2.12
N ASP A 235 7.61 15.08 -1.80
CA ASP A 235 8.19 13.73 -1.76
C ASP A 235 8.34 13.16 -3.17
N ILE A 236 7.38 13.50 -4.06
CA ILE A 236 7.33 13.02 -5.44
C ILE A 236 6.75 14.06 -6.38
N VAL A 237 7.29 14.14 -7.59
CA VAL A 237 6.80 15.01 -8.67
C VAL A 237 6.34 14.15 -9.84
N CYS A 238 5.15 14.43 -10.38
CA CYS A 238 4.63 13.85 -11.63
C CYS A 238 4.89 14.80 -12.79
N LEU A 239 5.50 14.30 -13.84
CA LEU A 239 5.72 14.94 -15.14
C LEU A 239 4.84 14.29 -16.20
N PRO A 240 4.52 14.99 -17.31
CA PRO A 240 3.60 14.47 -18.32
C PRO A 240 4.19 13.35 -19.17
N GLU A 241 3.32 12.78 -20.02
CA GLU A 241 3.66 11.77 -21.04
C GLU A 241 4.57 12.36 -22.12
N GLU A 242 5.49 11.54 -22.66
CA GLU A 242 6.33 11.88 -23.83
C GLU A 242 6.99 13.26 -23.73
N MET A 243 7.47 13.61 -22.53
CA MET A 243 7.98 14.96 -22.24
C MET A 243 9.17 15.37 -23.09
N THR A 244 9.88 14.40 -23.68
CA THR A 244 11.02 14.64 -24.58
C THR A 244 10.62 14.86 -26.04
N LEU A 245 9.39 14.49 -26.40
CA LEU A 245 8.87 14.61 -27.76
C LEU A 245 8.04 15.89 -27.98
N VAL A 246 7.20 16.23 -26.99
CA VAL A 246 6.18 17.27 -27.14
C VAL A 246 6.78 18.61 -27.57
N GLY A 247 6.16 19.23 -28.60
CA GLY A 247 6.58 20.55 -29.11
C GLY A 247 7.87 20.56 -29.93
N THR A 248 8.46 19.40 -30.23
CA THR A 248 9.60 19.23 -31.13
C THR A 248 9.14 18.73 -32.52
N GLU A 249 10.04 18.68 -33.48
CA GLU A 249 9.83 18.05 -34.80
C GLU A 249 10.19 16.54 -34.81
N LEU A 250 10.49 15.96 -33.64
CA LEU A 250 10.81 14.55 -33.49
C LEU A 250 9.53 13.69 -33.63
N ASN A 251 9.72 12.43 -34.01
CA ASN A 251 8.68 11.39 -33.93
C ASN A 251 9.01 10.39 -32.83
N TYR A 252 8.11 9.42 -32.59
CA TYR A 252 8.30 8.39 -31.54
C TYR A 252 9.65 7.68 -31.64
N ILE A 253 10.07 7.35 -32.85
CA ILE A 253 11.30 6.61 -33.12
C ILE A 253 12.53 7.48 -32.86
N SER A 254 12.55 8.72 -33.36
CA SER A 254 13.69 9.62 -33.21
C SER A 254 13.85 10.22 -31.81
N ALA A 255 12.74 10.33 -31.06
CA ALA A 255 12.77 10.79 -29.68
C ALA A 255 13.04 9.67 -28.65
N SER A 256 13.05 8.39 -29.08
CA SER A 256 13.27 7.26 -28.18
C SER A 256 14.74 7.07 -27.80
N GLU A 257 14.97 6.73 -26.55
CA GLU A 257 16.29 6.49 -25.98
C GLU A 257 16.31 5.22 -25.10
N PRO A 258 17.46 4.60 -24.85
CA PRO A 258 17.57 3.52 -23.86
C PRO A 258 17.13 3.98 -22.47
N ILE A 259 16.53 3.10 -21.68
CA ILE A 259 16.24 3.33 -20.27
C ILE A 259 16.97 2.27 -19.45
N PRO A 260 17.98 2.65 -18.60
CA PRO A 260 18.49 4.00 -18.34
C PRO A 260 19.16 4.66 -19.55
N GLY A 261 19.04 5.97 -19.68
CA GLY A 261 19.59 6.78 -20.77
C GLY A 261 19.84 8.22 -20.35
N PRO A 262 20.11 9.11 -21.35
CA PRO A 262 20.43 10.51 -21.10
C PRO A 262 19.36 11.25 -20.26
N THR A 263 18.06 11.06 -20.59
CA THR A 263 16.97 11.72 -19.88
C THR A 263 16.84 11.21 -18.45
N THR A 264 16.90 9.89 -18.21
CA THR A 264 16.83 9.34 -16.85
C THR A 264 18.02 9.75 -16.01
N LYS A 265 19.20 9.92 -16.60
CA LYS A 265 20.38 10.47 -15.92
C LYS A 265 20.17 11.94 -15.53
N PHE A 266 19.71 12.77 -16.46
CA PHE A 266 19.42 14.19 -16.21
C PHE A 266 18.39 14.36 -15.08
N LEU A 267 17.26 13.64 -15.14
CA LEU A 267 16.23 13.67 -14.11
C LEU A 267 16.74 13.08 -12.79
N GLY A 268 17.60 12.06 -12.83
CA GLY A 268 18.24 11.47 -11.66
C GLY A 268 19.14 12.46 -10.91
N ASP A 269 19.91 13.27 -11.62
CA ASP A 269 20.72 14.31 -10.99
C ASP A 269 19.86 15.37 -10.29
N ILE A 270 18.69 15.71 -10.85
CA ILE A 270 17.71 16.62 -10.25
C ILE A 270 17.04 15.96 -9.03
N ALA A 271 16.61 14.70 -9.13
CA ALA A 271 16.00 13.94 -8.05
C ALA A 271 16.91 13.89 -6.82
N ARG A 272 18.18 13.58 -7.04
CA ARG A 272 19.23 13.57 -6.00
C ARG A 272 19.43 14.95 -5.39
N LYS A 273 19.53 15.99 -6.24
CA LYS A 273 19.73 17.38 -5.79
C LYS A 273 18.64 17.84 -4.83
N TYR A 274 17.38 17.51 -5.14
CA TYR A 274 16.23 17.98 -4.36
C TYR A 274 15.68 16.93 -3.40
N ASN A 275 16.28 15.73 -3.33
CA ASN A 275 15.88 14.63 -2.46
C ASN A 275 14.39 14.22 -2.62
N LEU A 276 13.96 14.03 -3.87
CA LEU A 276 12.57 13.71 -4.21
C LEU A 276 12.49 12.55 -5.21
N TYR A 277 11.34 11.86 -5.26
CA TYR A 277 11.01 10.94 -6.33
C TYR A 277 10.48 11.67 -7.56
N MET A 278 10.64 11.09 -8.74
CA MET A 278 10.00 11.59 -9.97
C MET A 278 9.34 10.48 -10.75
N VAL A 279 8.15 10.78 -11.29
CA VAL A 279 7.50 10.02 -12.35
C VAL A 279 7.52 10.85 -13.62
N ALA A 280 8.01 10.29 -14.74
CA ALA A 280 8.13 10.97 -16.02
C ALA A 280 7.76 10.05 -17.18
N GLY A 281 6.99 10.54 -18.16
CA GLY A 281 6.66 9.83 -19.39
C GLY A 281 7.72 10.05 -20.47
N LEU A 282 8.30 8.98 -20.98
CA LEU A 282 9.40 8.96 -21.96
C LEU A 282 9.11 7.96 -23.08
N LEU A 283 9.84 8.09 -24.18
CA LEU A 283 9.90 7.08 -25.24
C LEU A 283 11.15 6.21 -25.03
N GLU A 284 10.93 4.92 -24.78
CA GLU A 284 11.97 3.94 -24.53
C GLU A 284 12.34 3.20 -25.81
N ARG A 285 13.63 3.09 -26.10
CA ARG A 285 14.17 2.16 -27.11
C ARG A 285 14.78 0.94 -26.43
N SER A 286 14.30 -0.24 -26.82
CA SER A 286 14.83 -1.53 -26.33
C SER A 286 15.08 -2.46 -27.52
N GLY A 287 16.32 -2.48 -28.01
CA GLY A 287 16.66 -3.14 -29.29
C GLY A 287 15.93 -2.45 -30.44
N ASP A 288 15.16 -3.24 -31.21
CA ASP A 288 14.38 -2.78 -32.36
C ASP A 288 12.99 -2.25 -31.96
N THR A 289 12.61 -2.39 -30.70
CA THR A 289 11.28 -1.97 -30.24
C THR A 289 11.31 -0.60 -29.56
N VAL A 290 10.20 0.13 -29.69
CA VAL A 290 9.97 1.41 -29.01
C VAL A 290 8.72 1.33 -28.16
N PHE A 291 8.79 1.83 -26.93
CA PHE A 291 7.70 1.82 -25.96
C PHE A 291 7.42 3.23 -25.46
N ASN A 292 6.14 3.52 -25.22
CA ASN A 292 5.74 4.64 -24.38
C ASN A 292 5.88 4.21 -22.92
N THR A 293 6.77 4.86 -22.15
CA THR A 293 7.24 4.36 -20.86
C THR A 293 7.18 5.44 -19.78
N ALA A 294 6.57 5.13 -18.64
CA ALA A 294 6.71 5.94 -17.43
C ALA A 294 7.83 5.38 -16.55
N VAL A 295 8.75 6.24 -16.15
CA VAL A 295 9.86 5.90 -15.24
C VAL A 295 9.59 6.41 -13.84
N LEU A 296 10.03 5.66 -12.84
CA LEU A 296 10.14 6.09 -11.45
C LEU A 296 11.60 6.25 -11.10
N ILE A 297 11.99 7.46 -10.73
CA ILE A 297 13.36 7.79 -10.27
C ILE A 297 13.28 8.03 -8.76
N ASP A 298 14.20 7.45 -7.99
CA ASP A 298 14.25 7.56 -6.53
C ASP A 298 15.01 8.82 -6.07
N ARG A 299 14.99 9.09 -4.75
CA ARG A 299 15.67 10.23 -4.12
C ARG A 299 17.19 10.22 -4.30
N SER A 300 17.77 9.05 -4.58
CA SER A 300 19.21 8.88 -4.88
C SER A 300 19.53 9.10 -6.36
N GLY A 301 18.50 9.36 -7.18
CA GLY A 301 18.62 9.56 -8.62
C GLY A 301 18.74 8.26 -9.42
N ASN A 302 18.43 7.11 -8.83
CA ASN A 302 18.44 5.83 -9.54
C ASN A 302 17.08 5.54 -10.16
N LEU A 303 17.07 4.78 -11.25
CA LEU A 303 15.86 4.21 -11.80
C LEU A 303 15.32 3.15 -10.84
N ALA A 304 14.28 3.50 -10.07
CA ALA A 304 13.61 2.59 -9.14
C ALA A 304 12.62 1.65 -9.84
N GLY A 305 12.14 2.05 -11.02
CA GLY A 305 11.24 1.22 -11.81
C GLY A 305 10.80 1.88 -13.11
N LYS A 306 10.14 1.10 -13.96
CA LYS A 306 9.51 1.59 -15.18
C LYS A 306 8.25 0.79 -15.51
N TYR A 307 7.34 1.45 -16.20
CA TYR A 307 6.10 0.87 -16.70
C TYR A 307 5.98 1.19 -18.18
N ARG A 308 5.79 0.19 -19.03
CA ARG A 308 5.50 0.33 -20.46
C ARG A 308 3.99 0.34 -20.66
N LYS A 309 3.49 1.33 -21.37
CA LYS A 309 2.06 1.51 -21.65
C LYS A 309 1.45 0.25 -22.27
N VAL A 310 0.41 -0.27 -21.64
CA VAL A 310 -0.25 -1.51 -22.07
C VAL A 310 -1.33 -1.21 -23.11
N SER A 311 -2.17 -0.21 -22.86
CA SER A 311 -3.25 0.16 -23.76
C SER A 311 -2.78 1.26 -24.71
N LEU A 312 -2.58 0.93 -25.97
CA LEU A 312 -2.15 1.89 -26.99
C LEU A 312 -3.34 2.39 -27.82
N PRO A 313 -3.47 3.70 -28.05
CA PRO A 313 -4.34 4.20 -29.11
C PRO A 313 -3.75 3.83 -30.49
N GLN A 314 -4.62 3.83 -31.52
CA GLN A 314 -4.23 3.38 -32.85
C GLN A 314 -3.08 4.22 -33.44
N GLU A 315 -3.05 5.51 -33.13
CA GLU A 315 -2.00 6.45 -33.62
C GLU A 315 -0.60 6.07 -33.11
N GLU A 316 -0.49 5.58 -31.88
CA GLU A 316 0.80 5.10 -31.34
C GLU A 316 1.20 3.77 -31.99
N ILE A 317 0.27 2.88 -32.26
CA ILE A 317 0.51 1.61 -32.97
C ILE A 317 1.02 1.89 -34.39
N ASP A 318 0.33 2.77 -35.10
CA ASP A 318 0.71 3.18 -36.46
C ASP A 318 2.05 3.92 -36.51
N GLY A 319 2.37 4.62 -35.40
CA GLY A 319 3.67 5.27 -35.18
C GLY A 319 4.80 4.36 -34.77
N GLY A 320 4.57 3.05 -34.65
CA GLY A 320 5.57 2.03 -34.35
C GLY A 320 5.84 1.78 -32.86
N ILE A 321 4.90 2.18 -31.95
CA ILE A 321 5.00 1.87 -30.51
C ILE A 321 4.57 0.43 -30.26
N THR A 322 5.33 -0.26 -29.42
CA THR A 322 5.06 -1.62 -28.95
C THR A 322 4.34 -1.57 -27.60
N PRO A 323 3.26 -2.37 -27.36
CA PRO A 323 2.59 -2.40 -26.09
C PRO A 323 3.46 -3.06 -24.99
N GLY A 324 3.27 -2.61 -23.75
CA GLY A 324 3.70 -3.34 -22.56
C GLY A 324 2.84 -4.57 -22.29
N ASP A 325 3.21 -5.35 -21.30
CA ASP A 325 2.60 -6.66 -20.99
C ASP A 325 2.06 -6.76 -19.54
N SER A 326 2.29 -5.76 -18.71
CA SER A 326 1.93 -5.86 -17.30
C SER A 326 1.77 -4.52 -16.61
N PHE A 327 0.79 -4.43 -15.71
CA PHE A 327 0.61 -3.29 -14.82
C PHE A 327 1.47 -3.45 -13.57
N SER A 328 2.38 -2.49 -13.33
CA SER A 328 3.41 -2.57 -12.29
C SER A 328 3.17 -1.59 -11.14
N VAL A 329 3.40 -2.06 -9.91
CA VAL A 329 3.44 -1.24 -8.70
C VAL A 329 4.86 -1.20 -8.15
N PHE A 330 5.19 -0.12 -7.44
CA PHE A 330 6.53 0.13 -6.91
C PHE A 330 6.43 0.57 -5.45
N ASP A 331 7.33 0.05 -4.63
CA ASP A 331 7.48 0.48 -3.25
C ASP A 331 8.38 1.71 -3.17
N THR A 332 7.94 2.71 -2.41
CA THR A 332 8.70 3.91 -2.07
C THR A 332 8.86 4.00 -0.56
N ASP A 333 9.66 4.93 -0.06
CA ASP A 333 9.83 5.14 1.38
C ASP A 333 8.57 5.70 2.08
N PHE A 334 7.57 6.16 1.32
CA PHE A 334 6.31 6.68 1.85
C PHE A 334 5.09 5.79 1.58
N GLY A 335 5.15 4.85 0.63
CA GLY A 335 4.03 3.98 0.28
C GLY A 335 4.19 3.32 -1.08
N ARG A 336 3.20 2.50 -1.45
CA ARG A 336 3.17 1.79 -2.73
C ARG A 336 2.43 2.62 -3.78
N ILE A 337 3.06 2.81 -4.93
CA ILE A 337 2.51 3.58 -6.05
C ILE A 337 2.29 2.70 -7.28
N GLY A 338 1.32 3.09 -8.10
CA GLY A 338 1.08 2.51 -9.43
C GLY A 338 1.35 3.54 -10.53
N LEU A 339 1.70 3.06 -11.71
CA LEU A 339 1.88 3.89 -12.89
C LEU A 339 0.87 3.48 -13.97
N MET A 340 0.21 4.45 -14.58
CA MET A 340 -0.59 4.36 -15.81
C MET A 340 -0.12 5.44 -16.77
N ILE A 341 -0.34 5.24 -18.07
CA ILE A 341 -0.03 6.26 -19.07
C ILE A 341 -1.27 6.51 -19.94
N CYS A 342 -1.71 7.76 -20.01
CA CYS A 342 -2.66 8.30 -20.97
C CYS A 342 -3.87 7.37 -21.24
N TRP A 343 -3.89 6.69 -22.39
CA TRP A 343 -4.99 5.84 -22.87
C TRP A 343 -5.37 4.70 -21.91
N ASP A 344 -4.45 4.28 -21.03
CA ASP A 344 -4.77 3.32 -19.96
C ASP A 344 -5.93 3.78 -19.07
N VAL A 345 -6.12 5.10 -18.91
CA VAL A 345 -7.21 5.65 -18.08
C VAL A 345 -8.59 5.32 -18.65
N THR A 346 -8.69 5.03 -19.93
CA THR A 346 -9.94 4.65 -20.59
C THR A 346 -10.44 3.29 -20.11
N PHE A 347 -9.53 2.39 -19.73
CA PHE A 347 -9.83 1.02 -19.34
C PHE A 347 -9.79 0.86 -17.81
N PRO A 348 -10.91 0.45 -17.17
CA PRO A 348 -10.96 0.27 -15.72
C PRO A 348 -9.97 -0.78 -15.18
N GLU A 349 -9.57 -1.75 -16.02
CA GLU A 349 -8.67 -2.85 -15.65
C GLU A 349 -7.30 -2.36 -15.21
N ALA A 350 -6.77 -1.30 -15.83
CA ALA A 350 -5.47 -0.74 -15.50
C ALA A 350 -5.42 -0.29 -14.02
N ALA A 351 -6.27 0.66 -13.65
CA ALA A 351 -6.32 1.18 -12.28
C ALA A 351 -6.76 0.11 -11.27
N ARG A 352 -7.71 -0.78 -11.67
CA ARG A 352 -8.17 -1.89 -10.84
C ARG A 352 -7.02 -2.83 -10.50
N THR A 353 -6.23 -3.23 -11.49
CA THR A 353 -5.08 -4.12 -11.29
C THR A 353 -4.02 -3.48 -10.39
N LEU A 354 -3.72 -2.20 -10.58
CA LEU A 354 -2.78 -1.47 -9.73
C LEU A 354 -3.26 -1.40 -8.27
N ALA A 355 -4.54 -1.07 -8.05
CA ALA A 355 -5.14 -1.03 -6.71
C ALA A 355 -5.13 -2.41 -6.04
N GLN A 356 -5.42 -3.49 -6.80
CA GLN A 356 -5.35 -4.87 -6.32
C GLN A 356 -3.94 -5.29 -5.94
N LYS A 357 -2.93 -4.78 -6.63
CA LYS A 357 -1.51 -4.96 -6.27
C LYS A 357 -1.07 -4.05 -5.11
N GLY A 358 -1.99 -3.27 -4.52
CA GLY A 358 -1.78 -2.49 -3.32
C GLY A 358 -1.37 -1.03 -3.55
N ALA A 359 -1.50 -0.49 -4.76
CA ALA A 359 -1.25 0.93 -4.99
C ALA A 359 -2.15 1.81 -4.10
N GLU A 360 -1.54 2.80 -3.47
CA GLU A 360 -2.23 3.82 -2.66
C GLU A 360 -2.36 5.14 -3.41
N ILE A 361 -1.41 5.39 -4.32
CA ILE A 361 -1.38 6.52 -5.25
C ILE A 361 -1.15 5.95 -6.65
N ILE A 362 -1.90 6.41 -7.64
CA ILE A 362 -1.64 6.13 -9.05
C ILE A 362 -1.19 7.43 -9.73
N PHE A 363 -0.03 7.39 -10.39
CA PHE A 363 0.49 8.47 -11.20
C PHE A 363 0.12 8.23 -12.65
N LEU A 364 -0.37 9.28 -13.30
CA LEU A 364 -0.88 9.29 -14.67
C LEU A 364 -0.19 10.40 -15.49
N PRO A 365 1.03 10.18 -16.01
CA PRO A 365 1.52 10.92 -17.16
C PRO A 365 0.53 10.76 -18.31
N ILE A 366 0.02 11.88 -18.84
CA ILE A 366 -1.04 11.86 -19.87
C ILE A 366 -0.89 13.03 -20.82
N TRP A 367 -1.14 12.82 -22.10
CA TRP A 367 -1.19 13.90 -23.07
C TRP A 367 -2.44 14.75 -22.90
N GLY A 368 -3.59 14.11 -22.94
CA GLY A 368 -4.91 14.69 -22.74
C GLY A 368 -5.97 13.60 -22.56
N GLY A 369 -7.19 13.98 -22.25
CA GLY A 369 -8.28 13.02 -22.05
C GLY A 369 -9.46 13.59 -21.27
N ASP A 370 -10.36 12.69 -20.85
CA ASP A 370 -11.54 13.04 -20.05
C ASP A 370 -11.23 12.96 -18.56
N VAL A 371 -11.36 14.09 -17.88
CA VAL A 371 -11.16 14.21 -16.44
C VAL A 371 -12.10 13.30 -15.63
N ASN A 372 -13.29 12.99 -16.16
CA ASN A 372 -14.23 12.11 -15.48
C ASN A 372 -13.72 10.67 -15.40
N LEU A 373 -12.92 10.22 -16.39
CA LEU A 373 -12.26 8.91 -16.32
C LEU A 373 -11.22 8.89 -15.19
N ALA A 374 -10.38 9.92 -15.08
CA ALA A 374 -9.41 10.01 -13.98
C ALA A 374 -10.11 10.00 -12.60
N LYS A 375 -11.19 10.78 -12.45
CA LYS A 375 -12.03 10.77 -11.24
C LYS A 375 -12.63 9.39 -10.96
N ALA A 376 -13.17 8.73 -11.99
CA ALA A 376 -13.74 7.39 -11.83
C ALA A 376 -12.70 6.38 -11.33
N ARG A 377 -11.45 6.42 -11.87
CA ARG A 377 -10.35 5.53 -11.42
C ARG A 377 -9.99 5.76 -9.97
N ALA A 378 -10.00 7.01 -9.50
CA ALA A 378 -9.77 7.32 -8.08
C ALA A 378 -10.90 6.78 -7.19
N ILE A 379 -12.16 7.03 -7.57
CA ILE A 379 -13.36 6.65 -6.81
C ILE A 379 -13.48 5.13 -6.67
N GLU A 380 -13.52 4.43 -7.79
CA GLU A 380 -13.82 3.00 -7.85
C GLU A 380 -12.73 2.12 -7.26
N ASN A 381 -11.50 2.65 -7.14
CA ASN A 381 -10.34 1.94 -6.60
C ASN A 381 -9.90 2.47 -5.23
N GLN A 382 -10.50 3.55 -4.74
CA GLN A 382 -10.20 4.17 -3.44
C GLN A 382 -8.71 4.50 -3.29
N VAL A 383 -8.14 5.09 -4.34
CA VAL A 383 -6.74 5.54 -4.43
C VAL A 383 -6.69 7.04 -4.66
N TYR A 384 -5.58 7.68 -4.28
CA TYR A 384 -5.25 8.99 -4.84
C TYR A 384 -4.79 8.82 -6.28
N LEU A 385 -5.14 9.77 -7.15
CA LEU A 385 -4.66 9.81 -8.53
C LEU A 385 -4.01 11.14 -8.82
N VAL A 386 -2.89 11.14 -9.52
CA VAL A 386 -2.11 12.33 -9.87
C VAL A 386 -1.91 12.34 -11.37
N SER A 387 -2.55 13.29 -12.05
CA SER A 387 -2.33 13.52 -13.47
C SER A 387 -1.33 14.64 -13.71
N SER A 388 -0.49 14.49 -14.73
CA SER A 388 0.33 15.55 -15.31
C SER A 388 0.16 15.52 -16.82
N THR A 389 -0.25 16.63 -17.42
CA THR A 389 -0.84 16.64 -18.78
C THR A 389 -0.57 17.96 -19.51
N TYR A 390 -0.89 17.96 -20.82
CA TYR A 390 -0.90 19.13 -21.69
C TYR A 390 -2.29 19.66 -22.01
N ASP A 391 -3.28 18.76 -22.18
CA ASP A 391 -4.62 19.07 -22.73
C ASP A 391 -5.78 18.64 -21.84
N MET A 392 -5.49 18.17 -20.61
CA MET A 392 -6.47 17.89 -19.56
C MET A 392 -6.09 18.71 -18.32
N ILE A 393 -6.65 18.46 -17.16
CA ILE A 393 -6.17 19.07 -15.92
C ILE A 393 -5.01 18.28 -15.31
N SER A 394 -3.92 18.97 -14.98
CA SER A 394 -2.85 18.43 -14.13
C SER A 394 -3.27 18.62 -12.68
N ALA A 395 -3.62 17.54 -12.00
CA ALA A 395 -4.27 17.65 -10.69
C ALA A 395 -3.96 16.46 -9.77
N VAL A 396 -4.20 16.65 -8.49
CA VAL A 396 -4.28 15.59 -7.49
C VAL A 396 -5.75 15.35 -7.16
N PHE A 397 -6.21 14.12 -7.38
CA PHE A 397 -7.57 13.67 -7.07
C PHE A 397 -7.55 12.85 -5.78
N ASP A 398 -8.52 13.11 -4.90
CA ASP A 398 -8.73 12.29 -3.72
C ASP A 398 -9.53 11.01 -4.03
N LYS A 399 -9.73 10.20 -3.02
CA LYS A 399 -10.48 8.93 -3.09
C LYS A 399 -11.99 9.10 -3.36
N GLU A 400 -12.48 10.34 -3.41
CA GLU A 400 -13.85 10.72 -3.79
C GLU A 400 -13.93 11.27 -5.22
N GLY A 401 -12.78 11.33 -5.91
CA GLY A 401 -12.67 11.92 -7.23
C GLY A 401 -12.69 13.46 -7.21
N SER A 402 -12.62 14.06 -6.02
CA SER A 402 -12.55 15.51 -5.89
C SER A 402 -11.15 16.01 -6.26
N VAL A 403 -11.10 17.12 -6.99
CA VAL A 403 -9.84 17.81 -7.29
C VAL A 403 -9.37 18.52 -6.02
N MET A 404 -8.28 18.02 -5.42
CA MET A 404 -7.67 18.64 -4.25
C MET A 404 -6.96 19.94 -4.62
N LYS A 405 -6.23 19.92 -5.74
CA LYS A 405 -5.57 21.09 -6.32
C LYS A 405 -5.22 20.82 -7.79
N GLU A 406 -5.29 21.87 -8.59
CA GLU A 406 -5.05 21.85 -10.03
C GLU A 406 -3.90 22.80 -10.39
N ALA A 407 -3.00 22.35 -11.26
CA ALA A 407 -2.01 23.19 -11.91
C ALA A 407 -2.55 23.71 -13.25
N THR A 408 -2.26 24.97 -13.54
CA THR A 408 -2.75 25.69 -14.73
C THR A 408 -1.59 26.39 -15.44
N ASN A 409 -1.82 26.96 -16.61
CA ASN A 409 -0.81 27.74 -17.31
C ASN A 409 -0.24 28.92 -16.45
N ASP A 410 -1.09 29.55 -15.63
CA ASP A 410 -0.68 30.67 -14.76
C ASP A 410 0.01 30.19 -13.49
N ASN A 411 -0.35 28.99 -13.02
CA ASN A 411 0.26 28.35 -11.87
C ASN A 411 0.65 26.89 -12.23
N PRO A 412 1.75 26.71 -12.98
CA PRO A 412 2.07 25.43 -13.59
C PRO A 412 2.56 24.35 -12.61
N VAL A 413 2.74 24.68 -11.35
CA VAL A 413 3.23 23.77 -10.32
C VAL A 413 2.33 23.82 -9.10
N VAL A 414 1.80 22.68 -8.69
CA VAL A 414 1.08 22.56 -7.43
C VAL A 414 1.63 21.43 -6.59
N VAL A 415 1.65 21.65 -5.28
CA VAL A 415 2.01 20.64 -4.29
C VAL A 415 0.82 20.46 -3.33
N VAL A 416 0.47 19.20 -3.08
CA VAL A 416 -0.64 18.80 -2.21
C VAL A 416 -0.12 17.85 -1.15
N GLN A 417 -0.54 18.05 0.08
CA GLN A 417 -0.30 17.12 1.17
C GLN A 417 -1.46 16.13 1.25
N ILE A 418 -1.17 14.84 1.19
CA ILE A 418 -2.14 13.75 1.36
C ILE A 418 -1.76 12.91 2.57
N ASP A 419 -2.75 12.30 3.22
CA ASP A 419 -2.53 11.30 4.27
C ASP A 419 -2.97 9.93 3.76
N LEU A 420 -2.02 9.01 3.59
CA LEU A 420 -2.30 7.66 3.10
C LEU A 420 -3.12 6.82 4.08
N ASN A 421 -3.11 7.18 5.37
CA ASN A 421 -3.93 6.53 6.39
C ASN A 421 -5.39 6.98 6.34
N LYS A 422 -5.70 8.07 5.62
CA LYS A 422 -7.08 8.56 5.52
C LYS A 422 -7.94 7.56 4.76
N GLN A 423 -8.88 6.93 5.46
CA GLN A 423 -9.90 6.07 4.86
C GLN A 423 -11.06 6.92 4.33
N LYS A 424 -11.67 6.45 3.25
CA LYS A 424 -12.97 6.91 2.78
C LYS A 424 -14.00 5.82 3.07
N LEU A 425 -14.97 6.13 3.90
CA LEU A 425 -16.09 5.24 4.19
C LEU A 425 -17.31 5.67 3.37
N TRP A 426 -17.87 4.74 2.63
CA TRP A 426 -19.10 4.98 1.87
C TRP A 426 -20.33 4.86 2.79
N PRO A 427 -21.32 5.76 2.70
CA PRO A 427 -22.44 5.81 3.64
C PRO A 427 -23.26 4.52 3.71
N TRP A 428 -23.26 3.70 2.66
CA TRP A 428 -24.10 2.48 2.57
C TRP A 428 -23.33 1.15 2.55
N ILE A 429 -21.99 1.18 2.51
CA ILE A 429 -21.17 -0.04 2.47
C ILE A 429 -19.91 0.00 3.34
N GLY A 430 -19.59 1.15 3.96
CA GLY A 430 -18.39 1.31 4.77
C GLY A 430 -17.11 1.43 3.92
N ASP A 431 -16.07 0.67 4.25
CA ASP A 431 -14.80 0.66 3.53
C ASP A 431 -14.90 -0.14 2.21
N LEU A 432 -15.13 0.57 1.11
CA LEU A 432 -15.18 -0.03 -0.22
C LEU A 432 -13.84 -0.71 -0.59
N LYS A 433 -12.71 -0.10 -0.27
CA LYS A 433 -11.39 -0.62 -0.66
C LYS A 433 -11.19 -2.05 -0.14
N SER A 434 -11.55 -2.31 1.10
CA SER A 434 -11.41 -3.63 1.71
C SER A 434 -12.35 -4.69 1.10
N ARG A 435 -13.44 -4.26 0.43
CA ARG A 435 -14.43 -5.12 -0.21
C ARG A 435 -14.12 -5.47 -1.66
N LEU A 436 -13.38 -4.61 -2.36
CA LEU A 436 -13.09 -4.75 -3.80
C LEU A 436 -12.51 -6.11 -4.17
N PHE A 437 -11.62 -6.67 -3.35
CA PHE A 437 -11.00 -7.96 -3.63
C PHE A 437 -11.92 -9.16 -3.39
N ARG A 438 -12.95 -8.99 -2.56
CA ARG A 438 -13.81 -10.07 -2.07
C ARG A 438 -15.15 -10.16 -2.77
N GLU A 439 -15.60 -9.03 -3.35
CA GLU A 439 -16.93 -8.88 -3.92
C GLU A 439 -16.92 -8.69 -5.44
N ILE A 440 -15.74 -8.70 -6.07
CA ILE A 440 -15.62 -8.71 -7.54
C ILE A 440 -16.15 -10.02 -8.13
N PRO A 441 -16.65 -10.02 -9.36
CA PRO A 441 -17.01 -11.23 -10.08
C PRO A 441 -15.83 -12.21 -10.15
N PRO A 442 -16.07 -13.53 -10.13
CA PRO A 442 -15.02 -14.48 -10.42
C PRO A 442 -14.51 -14.30 -11.84
N GLN A 443 -13.22 -14.56 -12.08
CA GLN A 443 -12.59 -14.34 -13.39
C GLN A 443 -13.33 -15.09 -14.52
N LYS A 444 -13.83 -16.31 -14.24
CA LYS A 444 -14.68 -17.09 -15.16
C LYS A 444 -16.03 -16.45 -15.53
N ALA A 445 -16.47 -15.39 -14.83
CA ALA A 445 -17.69 -14.67 -15.18
C ALA A 445 -17.42 -13.44 -16.06
N ILE A 446 -16.15 -13.13 -16.34
CA ILE A 446 -15.72 -11.99 -17.16
C ILE A 446 -15.35 -12.46 -18.58
N HIS A 447 -15.12 -13.77 -18.75
CA HIS A 447 -14.88 -14.46 -20.01
C HIS A 447 -16.08 -15.35 -20.36
#